data_b6229bc912879f2c2b4d051f7c623be6
#
_entry.id   b6229bc912879f2c2b4d051f7c623be6
#
_cell.length_a   1.000
_cell.length_b   1.000
_cell.length_c   1.000
_cell.angle_alpha   90.00
_cell.angle_beta   90.00
_cell.angle_gamma   90.00
#
_symmetry.space_group_name_H-M   'P 1'
#
loop_
_entity.id
_entity.type
_entity.pdbx_description
1 polymer ?
#
loop_
_entity_poly.entity_id
_entity_poly.type
_entity_poly.pdbx_seq_one_letter_code
_entity_poly.pdbx_strand_id
1 'polypeptide(L)'
;MDIAALTSHFGIPGVLSFHEIPSGLIYASVTTPHATATIYIQGAHLTAWQPTGEQPVIFLSRESDLEPGKPIRGGVPIAFPWFANRHDGRTGPSHGFARIQDWTLAFAALAGDDLHLTFTLAPTEMSRSLGYDNFRLVYQLIIGSTLTLRLTVGNDATTPLVFEEALHTYYSVVDVHEVTVTGLEPTSFIDKTDNMRVKPAANAPLVFTGFTDRVYPNTTATCILHDAAGRRRIRVEKTNSDTTVVFNPWKALPDLGADEWHEMLCVETVNAAANAVTLAPGKAHTMQCHMSVEKNTV
;
A
#
# COMPACT_ATOMS: atom_id res chain seq x y z
N MET A 1 -7.76 -18.99 -9.57
CA MET A 1 -9.23 -19.19 -9.51
C MET A 1 -9.82 -18.34 -10.62
N ASP A 2 -10.72 -18.86 -11.44
CA ASP A 2 -11.37 -18.07 -12.49
C ASP A 2 -12.53 -17.22 -11.96
N ILE A 3 -13.05 -16.32 -12.80
CA ILE A 3 -14.13 -15.39 -12.40
C ILE A 3 -15.39 -16.15 -11.98
N ALA A 4 -15.73 -17.24 -12.63
CA ALA A 4 -16.94 -17.99 -12.31
C ALA A 4 -16.85 -18.57 -10.89
N ALA A 5 -15.71 -19.13 -10.54
CA ALA A 5 -15.44 -19.65 -9.20
C ALA A 5 -15.41 -18.53 -8.15
N LEU A 6 -14.73 -17.38 -8.44
CA LEU A 6 -14.72 -16.22 -7.54
C LEU A 6 -16.14 -15.71 -7.30
N THR A 7 -16.93 -15.53 -8.36
CA THR A 7 -18.32 -15.05 -8.26
C THR A 7 -19.20 -16.01 -7.47
N SER A 8 -19.06 -17.31 -7.73
CA SER A 8 -19.86 -18.34 -7.04
C SER A 8 -19.57 -18.44 -5.54
N HIS A 9 -18.28 -18.26 -5.14
CA HIS A 9 -17.88 -18.44 -3.75
C HIS A 9 -17.95 -17.14 -2.93
N PHE A 10 -17.65 -15.99 -3.54
CA PHE A 10 -17.44 -14.75 -2.82
C PHE A 10 -18.31 -13.59 -3.31
N GLY A 11 -18.99 -13.73 -4.46
CA GLY A 11 -19.86 -12.68 -5.00
C GLY A 11 -20.97 -12.31 -4.01
N ILE A 12 -21.19 -11.02 -3.79
CA ILE A 12 -22.28 -10.50 -2.98
C ILE A 12 -23.09 -9.57 -3.87
N PRO A 13 -24.35 -9.91 -4.19
CA PRO A 13 -25.17 -9.12 -5.09
C PRO A 13 -25.22 -7.64 -4.73
N GLY A 14 -24.89 -6.77 -5.69
CA GLY A 14 -24.87 -5.33 -5.51
C GLY A 14 -23.69 -4.77 -4.69
N VAL A 15 -22.82 -5.64 -4.13
CA VAL A 15 -21.70 -5.22 -3.26
C VAL A 15 -20.34 -5.68 -3.80
N LEU A 16 -20.19 -6.95 -4.16
CA LEU A 16 -18.91 -7.52 -4.59
C LEU A 16 -19.08 -8.31 -5.87
N SER A 17 -18.42 -7.89 -6.93
CA SER A 17 -18.38 -8.55 -8.23
C SER A 17 -16.94 -8.67 -8.73
N PHE A 18 -16.70 -9.62 -9.66
CA PHE A 18 -15.37 -9.88 -10.23
C PHE A 18 -15.39 -9.67 -11.73
N HIS A 19 -14.31 -9.09 -12.24
CA HIS A 19 -14.14 -8.71 -13.64
C HIS A 19 -12.73 -9.02 -14.10
N GLU A 20 -12.57 -9.21 -15.40
CA GLU A 20 -11.27 -9.40 -16.04
C GLU A 20 -11.04 -8.30 -17.06
N ILE A 21 -9.84 -7.74 -17.08
CA ILE A 21 -9.44 -6.80 -18.12
C ILE A 21 -8.79 -7.55 -19.30
N PRO A 22 -8.63 -6.92 -20.50
CA PRO A 22 -8.11 -7.61 -21.68
C PRO A 22 -6.73 -8.25 -21.51
N SER A 23 -5.92 -7.81 -20.56
CA SER A 23 -4.61 -8.40 -20.26
C SER A 23 -4.70 -9.72 -19.47
N GLY A 24 -5.89 -10.10 -18.97
CA GLY A 24 -6.10 -11.30 -18.15
C GLY A 24 -6.01 -11.06 -16.64
N LEU A 25 -5.75 -9.83 -16.19
CA LEU A 25 -5.82 -9.53 -14.76
C LEU A 25 -7.27 -9.50 -14.27
N ILE A 26 -7.53 -10.17 -13.15
CA ILE A 26 -8.83 -10.19 -12.49
C ILE A 26 -8.83 -9.18 -11.34
N TYR A 27 -9.94 -8.43 -11.22
CA TYR A 27 -10.17 -7.55 -10.10
C TYR A 27 -11.55 -7.74 -9.48
N ALA A 28 -11.64 -7.45 -8.19
CA ALA A 28 -12.86 -7.29 -7.44
C ALA A 28 -13.34 -5.84 -7.50
N SER A 29 -14.59 -5.61 -7.88
CA SER A 29 -15.28 -4.34 -7.77
C SER A 29 -16.17 -4.35 -6.54
N VAL A 30 -15.99 -3.35 -5.69
CA VAL A 30 -16.71 -3.20 -4.41
C VAL A 30 -17.58 -1.95 -4.46
N THR A 31 -18.83 -2.11 -4.03
CA THR A 31 -19.78 -1.01 -3.82
C THR A 31 -20.51 -1.26 -2.51
N THR A 32 -20.22 -0.46 -1.49
CA THR A 32 -20.97 -0.44 -0.23
C THR A 32 -21.78 0.86 -0.12
N PRO A 33 -22.69 1.01 0.84
CA PRO A 33 -23.35 2.31 1.09
C PRO A 33 -22.37 3.44 1.37
N HIS A 34 -21.16 3.11 1.84
CA HIS A 34 -20.19 4.08 2.36
C HIS A 34 -18.97 4.28 1.47
N ALA A 35 -18.69 3.37 0.53
CA ALA A 35 -17.50 3.49 -0.35
C ALA A 35 -17.59 2.62 -1.60
N THR A 36 -16.79 2.99 -2.59
CA THR A 36 -16.41 2.11 -3.70
C THR A 36 -14.91 1.75 -3.60
N ALA A 37 -14.55 0.57 -4.10
CA ALA A 37 -13.14 0.17 -4.18
C ALA A 37 -12.88 -0.81 -5.33
N THR A 38 -11.62 -0.92 -5.74
CA THR A 38 -11.14 -1.88 -6.74
C THR A 38 -9.90 -2.59 -6.21
N ILE A 39 -9.90 -3.91 -6.25
CA ILE A 39 -8.80 -4.73 -5.76
C ILE A 39 -8.44 -5.78 -6.81
N TYR A 40 -7.21 -5.73 -7.35
CA TYR A 40 -6.70 -6.78 -8.23
C TYR A 40 -6.29 -8.01 -7.43
N ILE A 41 -6.55 -9.20 -7.99
CA ILE A 41 -6.13 -10.48 -7.39
C ILE A 41 -4.60 -10.56 -7.35
N GLN A 42 -3.93 -10.13 -8.44
CA GLN A 42 -2.49 -9.96 -8.41
C GLN A 42 -2.09 -8.91 -7.38
N GLY A 43 -1.23 -9.30 -6.44
CA GLY A 43 -0.76 -8.42 -5.37
C GLY A 43 -1.77 -8.19 -4.25
N ALA A 44 -3.00 -8.77 -4.33
CA ALA A 44 -4.16 -8.34 -3.54
C ALA A 44 -4.27 -6.80 -3.55
N HIS A 45 -3.99 -6.20 -4.71
CA HIS A 45 -3.63 -4.82 -4.90
C HIS A 45 -4.86 -3.91 -4.91
N LEU A 46 -5.11 -3.20 -3.82
CA LEU A 46 -6.12 -2.15 -3.76
C LEU A 46 -5.68 -0.99 -4.67
N THR A 47 -6.40 -0.74 -5.77
CA THR A 47 -6.05 0.31 -6.74
C THR A 47 -6.99 1.51 -6.69
N ALA A 48 -8.14 1.38 -6.06
CA ALA A 48 -9.07 2.49 -5.83
C ALA A 48 -9.80 2.31 -4.50
N TRP A 49 -10.01 3.40 -3.81
CA TRP A 49 -10.94 3.54 -2.68
C TRP A 49 -11.46 4.98 -2.65
N GLN A 50 -12.78 5.11 -2.58
CA GLN A 50 -13.47 6.38 -2.54
C GLN A 50 -14.65 6.31 -1.58
N PRO A 51 -14.59 6.98 -0.43
CA PRO A 51 -15.75 7.14 0.44
C PRO A 51 -16.89 7.87 -0.25
N THR A 52 -18.13 7.53 0.06
CA THR A 52 -19.32 8.14 -0.55
C THR A 52 -19.36 9.64 -0.28
N GLY A 53 -19.49 10.42 -1.34
CA GLY A 53 -19.51 11.88 -1.28
C GLY A 53 -18.13 12.55 -1.12
N GLU A 54 -17.05 11.77 -1.17
CA GLU A 54 -15.67 12.25 -1.18
C GLU A 54 -15.02 12.10 -2.55
N GLN A 55 -13.87 12.75 -2.77
CA GLN A 55 -13.03 12.52 -3.95
C GLN A 55 -12.24 11.19 -3.77
N PRO A 56 -11.76 10.56 -4.87
CA PRO A 56 -10.88 9.40 -4.78
C PRO A 56 -9.71 9.65 -3.82
N VAL A 57 -9.41 8.65 -2.97
CA VAL A 57 -8.32 8.75 -1.97
C VAL A 57 -7.06 8.04 -2.47
N ILE A 58 -7.23 6.96 -3.20
CA ILE A 58 -6.13 6.16 -3.73
C ILE A 58 -5.91 6.54 -5.20
N PHE A 59 -4.65 6.81 -5.54
CA PHE A 59 -4.23 7.16 -6.88
C PHE A 59 -3.83 5.90 -7.67
N LEU A 60 -4.23 5.82 -8.93
CA LEU A 60 -3.76 4.83 -9.89
C LEU A 60 -3.32 5.56 -11.16
N SER A 61 -2.11 5.29 -11.65
CA SER A 61 -1.62 5.89 -12.89
C SER A 61 -2.42 5.38 -14.10
N ARG A 62 -2.73 6.29 -15.00
CA ARG A 62 -3.36 6.00 -16.30
C ARG A 62 -2.41 5.24 -17.24
N GLU A 63 -1.09 5.39 -17.01
CA GLU A 63 -0.01 4.73 -17.79
C GLU A 63 0.51 3.47 -17.10
N SER A 64 -0.17 2.99 -16.05
CA SER A 64 0.25 1.79 -15.35
C SER A 64 0.19 0.55 -16.25
N ASP A 65 1.26 -0.24 -16.23
CA ASP A 65 1.27 -1.57 -16.84
C ASP A 65 0.30 -2.50 -16.09
N LEU A 66 -0.91 -2.66 -16.63
CA LEU A 66 -1.88 -3.62 -16.09
C LEU A 66 -1.70 -4.98 -16.78
N GLU A 67 -0.56 -5.62 -16.56
CA GLU A 67 -0.19 -6.91 -17.15
C GLU A 67 0.22 -7.92 -16.08
N PRO A 68 -0.08 -9.21 -16.28
CA PRO A 68 0.33 -10.27 -15.35
C PRO A 68 1.84 -10.28 -15.09
N GLY A 69 2.22 -10.37 -13.81
CA GLY A 69 3.62 -10.39 -13.38
C GLY A 69 4.33 -9.03 -13.37
N LYS A 70 3.70 -7.95 -13.85
CA LYS A 70 4.24 -6.60 -13.75
C LYS A 70 3.69 -5.85 -12.54
N PRO A 71 4.49 -4.97 -11.91
CA PRO A 71 4.00 -4.10 -10.85
C PRO A 71 2.99 -3.09 -11.39
N ILE A 72 1.89 -2.88 -10.67
CA ILE A 72 0.93 -1.82 -10.94
C ILE A 72 1.43 -0.52 -10.32
N ARG A 73 1.44 0.59 -11.10
CA ARG A 73 1.84 1.93 -10.61
C ARG A 73 0.66 2.65 -9.99
N GLY A 74 0.71 2.87 -8.68
CA GLY A 74 -0.38 3.44 -7.90
C GLY A 74 -1.00 2.42 -6.96
N GLY A 75 -2.15 2.73 -6.37
CA GLY A 75 -2.79 1.84 -5.42
C GLY A 75 -2.04 1.71 -4.10
N VAL A 76 -2.12 0.52 -3.52
CA VAL A 76 -1.40 0.10 -2.31
C VAL A 76 -0.61 -1.17 -2.60
N PRO A 77 0.53 -1.08 -3.31
CA PRO A 77 1.41 -2.22 -3.51
C PRO A 77 1.94 -2.77 -2.18
N ILE A 78 1.94 -4.08 -2.01
CA ILE A 78 2.54 -4.74 -0.86
C ILE A 78 4.01 -5.03 -1.18
N ALA A 79 4.93 -4.36 -0.48
CA ALA A 79 6.34 -4.72 -0.51
C ALA A 79 6.61 -5.84 0.50
N PHE A 80 7.15 -6.97 0.04
CA PHE A 80 7.57 -8.12 0.85
C PHE A 80 8.39 -9.08 -0.01
N PRO A 81 9.48 -9.68 0.48
CA PRO A 81 10.06 -9.58 1.83
C PRO A 81 11.20 -8.57 1.96
N TRP A 82 11.37 -7.66 1.00
CA TRP A 82 12.30 -6.53 1.07
C TRP A 82 11.68 -5.27 0.49
N PHE A 83 12.12 -4.14 1.01
CA PHE A 83 11.75 -2.81 0.53
C PHE A 83 12.82 -2.28 -0.44
N ALA A 84 12.40 -1.61 -1.53
CA ALA A 84 13.27 -1.17 -2.63
C ALA A 84 14.03 -2.36 -3.29
N ASN A 85 15.34 -2.26 -3.44
CA ASN A 85 16.16 -3.33 -4.00
C ASN A 85 16.62 -4.31 -2.90
N ARG A 86 16.90 -5.54 -3.30
CA ARG A 86 17.48 -6.53 -2.40
C ARG A 86 18.84 -6.07 -1.85
N HIS A 87 19.03 -6.23 -0.54
CA HIS A 87 20.26 -5.77 0.14
C HIS A 87 21.29 -6.90 0.34
N ASP A 88 20.94 -8.15 0.02
CA ASP A 88 21.83 -9.33 0.19
C ASP A 88 22.73 -9.63 -1.02
N GLY A 89 22.79 -8.70 -1.99
CA GLY A 89 23.61 -8.83 -3.20
C GLY A 89 23.04 -9.76 -4.26
N ARG A 90 21.87 -10.37 -4.02
CA ARG A 90 21.19 -11.23 -5.00
C ARG A 90 20.22 -10.40 -5.86
N THR A 91 19.92 -10.90 -7.04
CA THR A 91 18.89 -10.32 -7.90
C THR A 91 17.48 -10.65 -7.38
N GLY A 92 16.53 -9.76 -7.65
CA GLY A 92 15.11 -9.94 -7.32
C GLY A 92 14.29 -8.74 -7.77
N PRO A 93 12.95 -8.86 -7.83
CA PRO A 93 12.09 -7.74 -8.21
C PRO A 93 12.17 -6.63 -7.17
N SER A 94 12.17 -5.38 -7.59
CA SER A 94 12.10 -4.24 -6.67
C SER A 94 10.87 -4.34 -5.76
N HIS A 95 11.02 -4.04 -4.49
CA HIS A 95 10.01 -4.17 -3.43
C HIS A 95 9.50 -5.61 -3.19
N GLY A 96 10.31 -6.62 -3.51
CA GLY A 96 9.95 -8.02 -3.31
C GLY A 96 8.94 -8.55 -4.33
N PHE A 97 8.43 -9.73 -4.05
CA PHE A 97 7.60 -10.48 -5.00
C PHE A 97 6.10 -10.41 -4.73
N ALA A 98 5.68 -9.99 -3.53
CA ALA A 98 4.28 -10.11 -3.12
C ALA A 98 3.31 -9.36 -4.05
N ARG A 99 3.71 -8.18 -4.55
CA ARG A 99 2.88 -7.32 -5.41
C ARG A 99 2.71 -7.82 -6.85
N ILE A 100 3.51 -8.81 -7.29
CA ILE A 100 3.47 -9.35 -8.65
C ILE A 100 3.03 -10.81 -8.69
N GLN A 101 2.56 -11.36 -7.58
CA GLN A 101 2.01 -12.72 -7.48
C GLN A 101 0.50 -12.66 -7.34
N ASP A 102 -0.19 -13.69 -7.85
CA ASP A 102 -1.61 -13.86 -7.57
C ASP A 102 -1.82 -14.31 -6.13
N TRP A 103 -2.69 -13.61 -5.44
CA TRP A 103 -3.15 -13.97 -4.11
C TRP A 103 -4.45 -14.76 -4.18
N THR A 104 -4.72 -15.53 -3.16
CA THR A 104 -5.99 -16.26 -3.03
C THR A 104 -6.95 -15.45 -2.17
N LEU A 105 -8.12 -15.09 -2.71
CA LEU A 105 -9.22 -14.59 -1.87
C LEU A 105 -9.74 -15.75 -1.03
N ALA A 106 -9.62 -15.61 0.29
CA ALA A 106 -9.96 -16.65 1.26
C ALA A 106 -11.28 -16.36 2.02
N PHE A 107 -11.68 -15.09 2.08
CA PHE A 107 -12.89 -14.67 2.79
C PHE A 107 -13.45 -13.37 2.21
N ALA A 108 -14.79 -13.28 2.13
CA ALA A 108 -15.52 -12.07 1.82
C ALA A 108 -16.85 -12.07 2.57
N ALA A 109 -17.13 -11.05 3.37
CA ALA A 109 -18.40 -10.88 4.05
C ALA A 109 -18.68 -9.41 4.41
N LEU A 110 -19.95 -9.05 4.50
CA LEU A 110 -20.37 -7.80 5.12
C LEU A 110 -20.43 -7.96 6.64
N ALA A 111 -19.92 -6.95 7.34
CA ALA A 111 -20.13 -6.76 8.78
C ALA A 111 -20.73 -5.36 9.00
N GLY A 112 -22.03 -5.30 9.20
CA GLY A 112 -22.79 -4.05 9.01
C GLY A 112 -22.75 -3.65 7.55
N ASP A 113 -22.35 -2.41 7.28
CA ASP A 113 -22.23 -1.85 5.93
C ASP A 113 -20.80 -1.92 5.38
N ASP A 114 -19.83 -2.41 6.17
CA ASP A 114 -18.44 -2.53 5.74
C ASP A 114 -18.17 -3.90 5.12
N LEU A 115 -17.45 -3.92 4.01
CA LEU A 115 -17.00 -5.16 3.38
C LEU A 115 -15.65 -5.59 3.94
N HIS A 116 -15.58 -6.82 4.43
CA HIS A 116 -14.36 -7.47 4.90
C HIS A 116 -13.87 -8.46 3.84
N LEU A 117 -12.64 -8.27 3.37
CA LEU A 117 -11.96 -9.19 2.47
C LEU A 117 -10.70 -9.72 3.15
N THR A 118 -10.37 -10.99 2.90
CA THR A 118 -9.10 -11.59 3.32
C THR A 118 -8.45 -12.29 2.14
N PHE A 119 -7.24 -11.88 1.82
CA PHE A 119 -6.38 -12.52 0.84
C PHE A 119 -5.23 -13.24 1.54
N THR A 120 -4.74 -14.32 0.91
CA THR A 120 -3.60 -15.09 1.40
C THR A 120 -2.59 -15.32 0.29
N LEU A 121 -1.30 -15.35 0.65
CA LEU A 121 -0.21 -15.77 -0.22
C LEU A 121 0.65 -16.79 0.52
N ALA A 122 0.70 -18.00 -0.01
CA ALA A 122 1.61 -19.06 0.40
C ALA A 122 2.88 -19.06 -0.48
N PRO A 123 3.94 -19.79 -0.12
CA PRO A 123 5.13 -19.91 -0.93
C PRO A 123 4.85 -20.37 -2.36
N THR A 124 5.30 -19.60 -3.33
CA THR A 124 5.19 -19.88 -4.77
C THR A 124 6.52 -20.43 -5.31
N GLU A 125 6.56 -20.84 -6.58
CA GLU A 125 7.80 -21.20 -7.26
C GLU A 125 8.80 -20.00 -7.26
N MET A 126 8.31 -18.80 -7.57
CA MET A 126 9.11 -17.59 -7.53
C MET A 126 9.67 -17.31 -6.13
N SER A 127 8.86 -17.37 -5.08
CA SER A 127 9.33 -17.09 -3.73
C SER A 127 10.41 -18.10 -3.29
N ARG A 128 10.23 -19.39 -3.63
CA ARG A 128 11.22 -20.45 -3.35
C ARG A 128 12.53 -20.20 -4.10
N SER A 129 12.48 -19.83 -5.37
CA SER A 129 13.68 -19.51 -6.16
C SER A 129 14.46 -18.33 -5.58
N LEU A 130 13.77 -17.44 -4.86
CA LEU A 130 14.35 -16.29 -4.18
C LEU A 130 14.78 -16.60 -2.74
N GLY A 131 14.56 -17.83 -2.26
CA GLY A 131 14.97 -18.31 -0.92
C GLY A 131 13.91 -18.14 0.17
N TYR A 132 12.64 -17.94 -0.21
CA TYR A 132 11.51 -17.78 0.72
C TYR A 132 10.50 -18.91 0.49
N ASP A 133 10.50 -19.93 1.35
CA ASP A 133 9.71 -21.15 1.21
C ASP A 133 8.86 -21.51 2.45
N ASN A 134 8.99 -20.77 3.54
CA ASN A 134 8.30 -21.08 4.80
C ASN A 134 7.71 -19.82 5.45
N PHE A 135 6.89 -19.11 4.70
CA PHE A 135 6.12 -17.95 5.19
C PHE A 135 4.64 -18.12 4.87
N ARG A 136 3.83 -17.32 5.52
CA ARG A 136 2.42 -17.13 5.18
C ARG A 136 2.08 -15.65 5.25
N LEU A 137 1.51 -15.09 4.18
CA LEU A 137 0.94 -13.76 4.21
C LEU A 137 -0.58 -13.85 4.29
N VAL A 138 -1.16 -13.00 5.13
CA VAL A 138 -2.59 -12.75 5.20
C VAL A 138 -2.80 -11.24 5.10
N TYR A 139 -3.60 -10.83 4.14
CA TYR A 139 -3.93 -9.42 3.94
C TYR A 139 -5.42 -9.21 4.07
N GLN A 140 -5.81 -8.39 5.05
CA GLN A 140 -7.20 -8.09 5.36
C GLN A 140 -7.50 -6.63 5.01
N LEU A 141 -8.62 -6.43 4.31
CA LEU A 141 -9.17 -5.13 3.98
C LEU A 141 -10.54 -5.01 4.63
N ILE A 142 -10.77 -3.90 5.33
CA ILE A 142 -12.09 -3.50 5.81
C ILE A 142 -12.43 -2.21 5.09
N ILE A 143 -13.46 -2.27 4.23
CA ILE A 143 -13.80 -1.23 3.25
C ILE A 143 -15.17 -0.65 3.61
N GLY A 144 -15.17 0.61 4.03
CA GLY A 144 -16.33 1.39 4.39
C GLY A 144 -16.05 2.89 4.26
N SER A 145 -16.66 3.71 5.11
CA SER A 145 -16.38 5.16 5.19
C SER A 145 -14.92 5.43 5.60
N THR A 146 -14.28 4.46 6.22
CA THR A 146 -12.83 4.39 6.47
C THR A 146 -12.27 3.15 5.81
N LEU A 147 -10.95 3.09 5.67
CA LEU A 147 -10.25 1.94 5.10
C LEU A 147 -9.23 1.42 6.11
N THR A 148 -9.33 0.14 6.45
CA THR A 148 -8.33 -0.52 7.27
C THR A 148 -7.65 -1.63 6.48
N LEU A 149 -6.33 -1.60 6.45
CA LEU A 149 -5.46 -2.56 5.78
C LEU A 149 -4.56 -3.23 6.82
N ARG A 150 -4.58 -4.58 6.90
CA ARG A 150 -3.76 -5.36 7.83
C ARG A 150 -2.97 -6.38 7.06
N LEU A 151 -1.65 -6.28 7.10
CA LEU A 151 -0.74 -7.28 6.55
C LEU A 151 -0.17 -8.10 7.70
N THR A 152 -0.44 -9.40 7.70
CA THR A 152 0.11 -10.35 8.66
C THR A 152 1.12 -11.25 7.97
N VAL A 153 2.33 -11.31 8.52
CA VAL A 153 3.39 -12.23 8.11
C VAL A 153 3.51 -13.32 9.17
N GLY A 154 3.34 -14.58 8.77
CA GLY A 154 3.61 -15.76 9.61
C GLY A 154 4.94 -16.39 9.23
N ASN A 155 5.72 -16.82 10.22
CA ASN A 155 6.93 -17.61 10.02
C ASN A 155 6.64 -19.09 10.28
N ASP A 156 6.51 -19.86 9.24
CA ASP A 156 6.25 -21.31 9.29
C ASP A 156 7.56 -22.13 9.23
N ALA A 157 8.75 -21.46 9.24
CA ALA A 157 10.06 -22.10 9.30
C ALA A 157 10.45 -22.51 10.72
N THR A 158 11.51 -23.30 10.83
CA THR A 158 12.16 -23.66 12.11
C THR A 158 13.26 -22.66 12.52
N THR A 159 13.55 -21.68 11.67
CA THR A 159 14.54 -20.62 11.90
C THR A 159 13.86 -19.24 11.88
N PRO A 160 14.47 -18.22 12.49
CA PRO A 160 13.93 -16.85 12.40
C PRO A 160 13.82 -16.39 10.94
N LEU A 161 12.71 -15.70 10.63
CA LEU A 161 12.49 -15.01 9.36
C LEU A 161 12.79 -13.53 9.54
N VAL A 162 13.73 -13.01 8.74
CA VAL A 162 14.01 -11.57 8.67
C VAL A 162 13.40 -11.04 7.39
N PHE A 163 12.59 -10.00 7.49
CA PHE A 163 11.94 -9.38 6.35
C PHE A 163 11.71 -7.88 6.54
N GLU A 164 11.50 -7.21 5.45
CA GLU A 164 10.97 -5.86 5.37
C GLU A 164 9.57 -5.93 4.74
N GLU A 165 8.70 -5.00 5.13
CA GLU A 165 7.33 -4.93 4.61
C GLU A 165 6.89 -3.48 4.44
N ALA A 166 6.02 -3.24 3.46
CA ALA A 166 5.38 -1.94 3.29
C ALA A 166 4.00 -2.08 2.65
N LEU A 167 3.09 -1.19 3.08
CA LEU A 167 1.92 -0.77 2.33
C LEU A 167 2.32 0.54 1.64
N HIS A 168 2.76 0.44 0.37
CA HIS A 168 3.35 1.54 -0.41
C HIS A 168 2.25 2.42 -1.01
N THR A 169 1.45 3.05 -0.16
CA THR A 169 0.23 3.75 -0.53
C THR A 169 0.48 5.00 -1.35
N TYR A 170 -0.15 5.06 -2.53
CA TYR A 170 -0.24 6.24 -3.38
C TYR A 170 -1.56 6.95 -3.09
N TYR A 171 -1.48 8.17 -2.56
CA TYR A 171 -2.65 9.01 -2.30
C TYR A 171 -2.93 9.91 -3.50
N SER A 172 -4.21 10.02 -3.88
CA SER A 172 -4.68 10.99 -4.85
C SER A 172 -4.86 12.34 -4.19
N VAL A 173 -4.29 13.37 -4.78
CA VAL A 173 -4.44 14.78 -4.37
C VAL A 173 -4.74 15.62 -5.59
N VAL A 174 -5.24 16.83 -5.40
CA VAL A 174 -5.54 17.72 -6.54
C VAL A 174 -4.26 18.32 -7.12
N ASP A 175 -3.37 18.82 -6.26
CA ASP A 175 -2.06 19.34 -6.66
C ASP A 175 -1.07 19.20 -5.50
N VAL A 176 -0.02 18.43 -5.70
CA VAL A 176 1.02 18.18 -4.69
C VAL A 176 1.71 19.47 -4.21
N HIS A 177 1.73 20.52 -5.04
CA HIS A 177 2.29 21.83 -4.64
C HIS A 177 1.48 22.49 -3.51
N GLU A 178 0.19 22.17 -3.40
CA GLU A 178 -0.71 22.69 -2.38
C GLU A 178 -0.95 21.69 -1.23
N VAL A 179 -0.13 20.62 -1.16
CA VAL A 179 -0.23 19.62 -0.10
C VAL A 179 0.82 19.87 0.98
N THR A 180 0.40 19.70 2.23
CA THR A 180 1.33 19.58 3.35
C THR A 180 1.09 18.29 4.11
N VAL A 181 2.17 17.69 4.65
CA VAL A 181 2.09 16.50 5.50
C VAL A 181 2.56 16.85 6.90
N THR A 182 1.69 16.63 7.89
CA THR A 182 1.98 16.82 9.32
C THR A 182 2.11 15.48 10.04
N GLY A 183 2.70 15.51 11.24
CA GLY A 183 2.94 14.33 12.09
C GLY A 183 4.39 13.85 12.06
N LEU A 184 5.20 14.31 11.10
CA LEU A 184 6.60 13.90 10.94
C LEU A 184 7.61 14.97 11.42
N GLU A 185 7.14 16.12 11.86
CA GLU A 185 7.95 17.29 12.21
C GLU A 185 9.05 17.00 13.25
N PRO A 186 8.79 16.21 14.31
CA PRO A 186 9.79 15.93 15.35
C PRO A 186 10.75 14.78 14.97
N THR A 187 10.63 14.23 13.76
CA THR A 187 11.38 13.03 13.36
C THR A 187 12.51 13.41 12.38
N SER A 188 13.73 12.98 12.69
CA SER A 188 14.83 13.02 11.71
C SER A 188 14.55 12.04 10.57
N PHE A 189 15.09 12.31 9.39
CA PHE A 189 14.84 11.49 8.21
C PHE A 189 16.11 11.24 7.40
N ILE A 190 16.10 10.16 6.65
CA ILE A 190 17.09 9.84 5.63
C ILE A 190 16.59 10.42 4.30
N ASP A 191 17.37 11.32 3.73
CA ASP A 191 17.07 11.94 2.44
C ASP A 191 17.76 11.15 1.32
N LYS A 192 16.96 10.35 0.57
CA LYS A 192 17.49 9.55 -0.55
C LYS A 192 17.86 10.42 -1.75
N THR A 193 17.33 11.63 -1.82
CA THR A 193 17.68 12.59 -2.87
C THR A 193 19.01 13.29 -2.61
N ASP A 194 19.54 13.22 -1.38
CA ASP A 194 20.84 13.76 -0.97
C ASP A 194 21.78 12.65 -0.45
N ASN A 195 22.01 11.64 -1.30
CA ASN A 195 22.96 10.55 -1.03
C ASN A 195 22.72 9.82 0.32
N MET A 196 21.47 9.57 0.66
CA MET A 196 21.10 8.87 1.91
C MET A 196 21.54 9.61 3.18
N ARG A 197 21.70 10.91 3.13
CA ARG A 197 22.09 11.69 4.31
C ARG A 197 20.98 11.75 5.34
N VAL A 198 21.35 11.57 6.59
CA VAL A 198 20.45 11.83 7.72
C VAL A 198 20.29 13.34 7.90
N LYS A 199 19.05 13.80 7.86
CA LYS A 199 18.68 15.21 8.13
C LYS A 199 18.02 15.30 9.50
N PRO A 200 18.25 16.39 10.24
CA PRO A 200 17.56 16.61 11.51
C PRO A 200 16.06 16.81 11.30
N ALA A 201 15.30 16.70 12.38
CA ALA A 201 13.89 17.07 12.42
C ALA A 201 13.67 18.50 11.92
N ALA A 202 12.68 18.69 11.06
CA ALA A 202 12.43 19.99 10.42
C ALA A 202 11.67 20.97 11.34
N ASN A 203 10.92 20.44 12.33
CA ASN A 203 10.01 21.18 13.21
C ASN A 203 8.94 22.01 12.47
N ALA A 204 8.64 21.64 11.23
CA ALA A 204 7.63 22.26 10.37
C ALA A 204 6.97 21.16 9.50
N PRO A 205 5.71 21.35 9.06
CA PRO A 205 5.06 20.46 8.11
C PRO A 205 5.92 20.22 6.86
N LEU A 206 5.88 19.02 6.33
CA LEU A 206 6.52 18.71 5.05
C LEU A 206 5.73 19.40 3.93
N VAL A 207 6.41 20.17 3.10
CA VAL A 207 5.91 20.74 1.84
C VAL A 207 6.70 20.15 0.67
N PHE A 208 6.09 20.11 -0.51
CA PHE A 208 6.69 19.56 -1.72
C PHE A 208 7.16 20.69 -2.63
N THR A 209 8.46 20.79 -2.83
CA THR A 209 9.10 21.81 -3.68
C THR A 209 10.06 21.21 -4.70
N GLY A 210 10.10 19.89 -4.80
CA GLY A 210 10.99 19.13 -5.66
C GLY A 210 10.89 17.64 -5.40
N PHE A 211 11.71 16.86 -6.09
CA PHE A 211 11.81 15.42 -5.90
C PHE A 211 11.97 15.11 -4.40
N THR A 212 11.04 14.34 -3.87
CA THR A 212 10.98 13.94 -2.47
C THR A 212 11.06 12.42 -2.37
N ASP A 213 12.04 11.90 -1.64
CA ASP A 213 12.17 10.49 -1.26
C ASP A 213 12.82 10.44 0.12
N ARG A 214 11.98 10.48 1.16
CA ARG A 214 12.39 10.61 2.56
C ARG A 214 11.93 9.42 3.37
N VAL A 215 12.85 8.83 4.12
CA VAL A 215 12.57 7.74 5.06
C VAL A 215 12.64 8.30 6.48
N TYR A 216 11.56 8.20 7.23
CA TYR A 216 11.43 8.60 8.63
C TYR A 216 11.45 7.34 9.49
N PRO A 217 12.61 6.91 10.02
CA PRO A 217 12.71 5.75 10.89
C PRO A 217 12.27 6.08 12.32
N ASN A 218 11.97 5.04 13.09
CA ASN A 218 11.63 5.10 14.52
C ASN A 218 10.46 6.05 14.82
N THR A 219 9.44 6.05 13.97
CA THR A 219 8.22 6.81 14.16
C THR A 219 6.98 5.96 13.96
N THR A 220 6.06 6.06 14.92
CA THR A 220 4.71 5.49 14.85
C THR A 220 3.66 6.57 14.61
N ALA A 221 4.10 7.79 14.27
CA ALA A 221 3.24 8.95 14.18
C ALA A 221 2.12 8.77 13.14
N THR A 222 0.95 9.28 13.48
CA THR A 222 -0.14 9.52 12.54
C THR A 222 0.26 10.64 11.60
N CYS A 223 0.15 10.42 10.29
CA CYS A 223 0.33 11.45 9.28
C CYS A 223 -1.02 12.03 8.88
N ILE A 224 -1.07 13.35 8.64
CA ILE A 224 -2.22 14.02 8.06
C ILE A 224 -1.77 14.72 6.79
N LEU A 225 -2.38 14.32 5.67
CA LEU A 225 -2.19 14.96 4.39
C LEU A 225 -3.25 16.07 4.27
N HIS A 226 -2.81 17.32 4.26
CA HIS A 226 -3.67 18.48 4.03
C HIS A 226 -3.68 18.79 2.54
N ASP A 227 -4.69 18.32 1.84
CA ASP A 227 -4.96 18.58 0.42
C ASP A 227 -5.81 19.86 0.33
N ALA A 228 -5.12 21.03 0.26
CA ALA A 228 -5.79 22.32 0.30
C ALA A 228 -6.68 22.53 -0.93
N ALA A 229 -6.18 22.22 -2.13
CA ALA A 229 -6.94 22.30 -3.36
C ALA A 229 -8.16 21.35 -3.36
N GLY A 230 -8.00 20.15 -2.78
CA GLY A 230 -9.09 19.17 -2.60
C GLY A 230 -10.02 19.48 -1.44
N ARG A 231 -9.74 20.51 -0.63
CA ARG A 231 -10.51 20.93 0.56
C ARG A 231 -10.75 19.80 1.55
N ARG A 232 -9.75 18.93 1.74
CA ARG A 232 -9.85 17.75 2.60
C ARG A 232 -8.55 17.49 3.35
N ARG A 233 -8.66 16.66 4.38
CA ARG A 233 -7.53 16.05 5.06
C ARG A 233 -7.67 14.54 4.98
N ILE A 234 -6.58 13.86 4.67
CA ILE A 234 -6.51 12.40 4.71
C ILE A 234 -5.65 12.05 5.92
N ARG A 235 -6.25 11.36 6.87
CA ARG A 235 -5.60 10.89 8.08
C ARG A 235 -5.09 9.48 7.88
N VAL A 236 -3.82 9.24 8.17
CA VAL A 236 -3.12 7.97 8.01
C VAL A 236 -2.57 7.53 9.36
N GLU A 237 -3.19 6.55 9.96
CA GLU A 237 -2.79 5.96 11.24
C GLU A 237 -2.16 4.60 10.99
N LYS A 238 -1.15 4.24 11.81
CA LYS A 238 -0.46 2.97 11.66
C LYS A 238 -0.24 2.29 13.00
N THR A 239 -0.15 0.97 12.96
CA THR A 239 0.13 0.12 14.13
C THR A 239 1.17 -0.91 13.74
N ASN A 240 2.14 -1.15 14.63
CA ASN A 240 3.27 -2.07 14.42
C ASN A 240 4.07 -1.74 13.13
N SER A 241 4.23 -0.46 12.86
CA SER A 241 5.05 0.08 11.79
C SER A 241 5.88 1.22 12.36
N ASP A 242 7.19 1.05 12.33
CA ASP A 242 8.14 1.99 12.94
C ASP A 242 8.84 2.90 11.92
N THR A 243 8.43 2.84 10.65
CA THR A 243 8.98 3.68 9.58
C THR A 243 7.84 4.28 8.76
N THR A 244 7.99 5.54 8.37
CA THR A 244 7.16 6.19 7.34
C THR A 244 8.05 6.60 6.18
N VAL A 245 7.61 6.34 4.94
CA VAL A 245 8.28 6.84 3.74
C VAL A 245 7.38 7.85 3.07
N VAL A 246 7.94 8.99 2.65
CA VAL A 246 7.23 9.99 1.85
C VAL A 246 7.94 10.15 0.51
N PHE A 247 7.17 9.97 -0.56
CA PHE A 247 7.71 9.99 -1.92
C PHE A 247 6.82 10.78 -2.88
N ASN A 248 7.46 11.60 -3.73
CA ASN A 248 6.90 12.14 -4.96
C ASN A 248 8.04 12.30 -5.98
N PRO A 249 7.92 11.76 -7.20
CA PRO A 249 9.01 11.75 -8.17
C PRO A 249 9.29 13.12 -8.79
N TRP A 250 8.37 14.08 -8.69
CA TRP A 250 8.48 15.42 -9.28
C TRP A 250 8.73 15.44 -10.78
N LYS A 251 8.39 14.36 -11.46
CA LYS A 251 8.51 14.17 -12.92
C LYS A 251 7.74 12.92 -13.36
N ALA A 252 7.48 12.82 -14.64
CA ALA A 252 7.01 11.59 -15.27
C ALA A 252 7.96 10.41 -15.04
N LEU A 253 7.41 9.20 -14.94
CA LEU A 253 8.12 7.94 -14.96
C LEU A 253 7.59 7.10 -16.14
N PRO A 254 8.24 6.02 -16.56
CA PRO A 254 7.78 5.21 -17.69
C PRO A 254 6.35 4.70 -17.58
N ASP A 255 5.89 4.47 -16.33
CA ASP A 255 4.57 3.95 -15.96
C ASP A 255 3.73 4.98 -15.17
N LEU A 256 4.13 6.27 -15.23
CA LEU A 256 3.44 7.41 -14.62
C LEU A 256 3.37 8.54 -15.65
N GLY A 257 2.18 8.94 -16.05
CA GLY A 257 1.95 9.94 -17.09
C GLY A 257 2.66 11.28 -16.84
N ALA A 258 2.77 12.08 -17.91
CA ALA A 258 3.58 13.30 -17.93
C ALA A 258 3.29 14.26 -16.78
N ASP A 259 2.01 14.43 -16.42
CA ASP A 259 1.55 15.38 -15.39
C ASP A 259 0.99 14.68 -14.14
N GLU A 260 0.93 13.36 -14.12
CA GLU A 260 0.31 12.61 -13.01
C GLU A 260 1.05 12.74 -11.68
N TRP A 261 2.32 13.07 -11.68
CA TRP A 261 3.09 13.30 -10.46
C TRP A 261 2.57 14.50 -9.64
N HIS A 262 1.83 15.42 -10.26
CA HIS A 262 1.15 16.50 -9.55
C HIS A 262 -0.02 15.99 -8.72
N GLU A 263 -0.69 14.92 -9.18
CA GLU A 263 -1.93 14.40 -8.64
C GLU A 263 -1.73 13.31 -7.58
N MET A 264 -0.46 13.05 -7.17
CA MET A 264 -0.17 11.96 -6.23
C MET A 264 0.95 12.29 -5.26
N LEU A 265 0.95 11.61 -4.13
CA LEU A 265 2.10 11.41 -3.27
C LEU A 265 2.01 10.07 -2.56
N CYS A 266 3.15 9.51 -2.13
CA CYS A 266 3.15 8.36 -1.26
C CYS A 266 3.39 8.80 0.19
N VAL A 267 2.60 8.24 1.11
CA VAL A 267 2.88 8.21 2.55
C VAL A 267 2.73 6.76 2.97
N GLU A 268 3.84 6.09 3.16
CA GLU A 268 3.90 4.64 3.24
C GLU A 268 4.01 4.16 4.68
N THR A 269 3.29 3.09 5.00
CA THR A 269 3.39 2.36 6.27
C THR A 269 4.40 1.25 6.09
N VAL A 270 5.55 1.34 6.80
CA VAL A 270 6.75 0.56 6.46
C VAL A 270 7.43 0.00 7.72
N ASN A 271 8.01 -1.20 7.59
CA ASN A 271 9.05 -1.73 8.46
C ASN A 271 10.24 -2.13 7.58
N ALA A 272 11.28 -1.30 7.53
CA ALA A 272 12.43 -1.53 6.66
C ALA A 272 13.74 -0.99 7.26
N ALA A 273 14.86 -1.39 6.71
CA ALA A 273 16.20 -1.02 7.13
C ALA A 273 16.44 -1.33 8.62
N ALA A 274 16.69 -0.32 9.46
CA ALA A 274 16.88 -0.52 10.90
C ALA A 274 15.63 -1.07 11.62
N ASN A 275 14.46 -0.91 11.01
CA ASN A 275 13.17 -1.40 11.51
C ASN A 275 12.70 -2.68 10.78
N ALA A 276 13.60 -3.40 10.09
CA ALA A 276 13.30 -4.73 9.55
C ALA A 276 12.83 -5.67 10.66
N VAL A 277 11.83 -6.50 10.38
CA VAL A 277 11.23 -7.40 11.36
C VAL A 277 12.00 -8.71 11.43
N THR A 278 12.36 -9.13 12.64
CA THR A 278 12.89 -10.48 12.91
C THR A 278 11.84 -11.29 13.63
N LEU A 279 11.27 -12.28 12.95
CA LEU A 279 10.15 -13.09 13.43
C LEU A 279 10.59 -14.48 13.82
N ALA A 280 10.43 -14.85 15.09
CA ALA A 280 10.78 -16.17 15.58
C ALA A 280 9.91 -17.28 14.93
N PRO A 281 10.36 -18.55 14.90
CA PRO A 281 9.61 -19.68 14.41
C PRO A 281 8.21 -19.79 15.03
N GLY A 282 7.20 -20.06 14.21
CA GLY A 282 5.81 -20.22 14.61
C GLY A 282 5.12 -18.92 15.09
N LYS A 283 5.76 -17.77 14.94
CA LYS A 283 5.19 -16.47 15.30
C LYS A 283 4.59 -15.76 14.10
N ALA A 284 3.77 -14.75 14.38
CA ALA A 284 3.22 -13.85 13.38
C ALA A 284 3.41 -12.38 13.81
N HIS A 285 3.56 -11.51 12.82
CA HIS A 285 3.60 -10.05 12.95
C HIS A 285 2.48 -9.46 12.11
N THR A 286 1.76 -8.48 12.63
CA THR A 286 0.70 -7.78 11.88
C THR A 286 0.97 -6.29 11.88
N MET A 287 1.20 -5.74 10.70
CA MET A 287 1.24 -4.30 10.44
C MET A 287 -0.12 -3.82 9.99
N GLN A 288 -0.57 -2.66 10.46
CA GLN A 288 -1.85 -2.06 10.08
C GLN A 288 -1.66 -0.62 9.61
N CYS A 289 -2.42 -0.26 8.58
CA CYS A 289 -2.71 1.11 8.18
C CYS A 289 -4.22 1.36 8.27
N HIS A 290 -4.62 2.49 8.85
CA HIS A 290 -6.00 2.94 8.89
C HIS A 290 -6.10 4.34 8.29
N MET A 291 -7.06 4.53 7.38
CA MET A 291 -7.26 5.77 6.62
C MET A 291 -8.67 6.31 6.81
N SER A 292 -8.76 7.61 7.01
CA SER A 292 -10.03 8.33 7.03
C SER A 292 -9.91 9.67 6.31
N VAL A 293 -11.04 10.19 5.82
CA VAL A 293 -11.12 11.49 5.15
C VAL A 293 -11.93 12.43 6.01
N GLU A 294 -11.41 13.64 6.24
CA GLU A 294 -12.07 14.72 6.93
C GLU A 294 -12.23 15.90 5.97
N LYS A 295 -13.45 16.45 5.85
CA LYS A 295 -13.66 17.70 5.12
C LYS A 295 -13.04 18.87 5.90
N ASN A 296 -12.35 19.75 5.21
CA ASN A 296 -12.01 21.03 5.81
C ASN A 296 -13.31 21.83 6.00
N THR A 297 -13.82 21.89 7.24
CA THR A 297 -14.84 22.89 7.59
C THR A 297 -14.17 24.24 7.55
N VAL A 298 -14.53 25.06 6.56
CA VAL A 298 -14.20 26.48 6.49
C VAL A 298 -14.89 27.22 7.64
#